data_0afa5385e4430fd95153c102d6592e16
#
_entry.id   0afa5385e4430fd95153c102d6592e16
#
_cell.length_a   1.000
_cell.length_b   1.000
_cell.length_c   1.000
_cell.angle_alpha   90.00
_cell.angle_beta   90.00
_cell.angle_gamma   90.00
#
_symmetry.space_group_name_H-M   'P 1'
#
loop_
_entity.id
_entity.type
_entity.pdbx_description
1 polymer ?
#
loop_
_entity_poly.entity_id
_entity_poly.type
_entity_poly.pdbx_seq_one_letter_code
_entity_poly.pdbx_strand_id
1 'polypeptide(L)'
;MFPATALAAAGAAALDGAGPPAFVSYPILIHVGEAGADHGHFAMGPGESMVPTPLVRSAGSTAFAPSKPGGGTLGVGSDRDVSLASDSYQGETGAVSAGSLLVAGSNSIYPGNCSASAAPLAFGDCAPRAYVATDGVGLSWTRSALPRTWNGTSFGIGFDPSLDVDKNNTFYFTYGVAPLSGSYPNAIVMVKSTDGVHWTQTTPVTFNKHAAFDDKYYMAIDRSSSAFANRIYVGWDRNSGNNQTLYVAYSSDGGTSWNGPVKVNDGTTKFERVIGAYPAVDNRNGTVYMSWHDYAKNVIFVDKSTTGGASWGADVGVATTHAGFGQDIGCVGGRSQGPAHALKVGTTGTLYVAYADPVAGRGFDVLLTKSTDGGAHWSTPVSLNDDATANDQFQPTLSVQPNGSGGDTVTVTYYDRRDDPNNCLAYVYATQSTDSGATWSANVRQTSAQSNFDGNPNGPGDYSSSTPYGGAVYPFFADHRSADFDVWSVNVK
;
A
#
# COMPACT_ATOMS: atom_id res chain seq x y z
N MET A 1 34.29 11.92 -14.04
CA MET A 1 35.49 11.33 -13.38
C MET A 1 35.61 11.98 -12.03
N PHE A 2 34.97 11.40 -11.02
CA PHE A 2 35.09 11.80 -9.62
C PHE A 2 35.62 10.61 -8.83
N PRO A 3 36.49 10.84 -7.84
CA PRO A 3 37.20 9.76 -7.17
C PRO A 3 36.30 8.99 -6.21
N ALA A 4 36.46 7.68 -6.23
CA ALA A 4 35.92 6.78 -5.24
C ALA A 4 36.52 7.07 -3.86
N THR A 5 35.69 7.42 -2.87
CA THR A 5 36.08 7.45 -1.47
C THR A 5 35.89 6.06 -0.88
N ALA A 6 36.98 5.47 -0.45
CA ALA A 6 37.03 4.17 0.17
C ALA A 6 36.27 4.15 1.50
N LEU A 7 35.45 3.13 1.68
CA LEU A 7 34.90 2.76 2.99
C LEU A 7 36.04 2.22 3.86
N ALA A 8 36.33 2.89 4.95
CA ALA A 8 37.20 2.38 5.98
C ALA A 8 36.44 1.42 6.88
N ALA A 9 36.92 0.18 6.98
CA ALA A 9 36.44 -0.79 7.96
C ALA A 9 36.79 -0.31 9.38
N ALA A 10 35.80 -0.11 10.23
CA ALA A 10 35.96 0.15 11.64
C ALA A 10 36.03 -1.20 12.38
N GLY A 11 37.19 -1.46 13.00
CA GLY A 11 37.44 -2.64 13.80
C GLY A 11 36.62 -2.65 15.10
N ALA A 12 36.30 -3.85 15.57
CA ALA A 12 35.61 -4.10 16.81
C ALA A 12 36.45 -3.67 18.02
N ALA A 13 35.92 -2.77 18.83
CA ALA A 13 36.41 -2.50 20.20
C ALA A 13 35.31 -2.97 21.18
N ALA A 14 35.78 -3.65 22.22
CA ALA A 14 34.96 -4.26 23.26
C ALA A 14 34.14 -3.22 24.03
N LEU A 15 32.89 -3.60 24.33
CA LEU A 15 31.94 -2.80 25.07
C LEU A 15 31.94 -3.16 26.55
N ASP A 16 32.08 -2.14 27.40
CA ASP A 16 31.49 -2.13 28.74
C ASP A 16 30.67 -0.84 28.88
N GLY A 17 29.37 -0.99 29.19
CA GLY A 17 28.46 0.12 29.53
C GLY A 17 27.26 0.23 28.62
N ALA A 18 26.15 -0.43 28.97
CA ALA A 18 24.91 -0.50 28.23
C ALA A 18 24.15 0.84 28.20
N GLY A 19 24.23 1.51 27.07
CA GLY A 19 23.19 2.37 26.56
C GLY A 19 22.49 1.64 25.40
N PRO A 20 21.25 1.98 25.02
CA PRO A 20 20.61 1.38 23.85
C PRO A 20 21.53 1.58 22.63
N PRO A 21 21.63 0.59 21.74
CA PRO A 21 22.51 0.70 20.59
C PRO A 21 22.10 1.91 19.76
N ALA A 22 23.07 2.80 19.51
CA ALA A 22 22.87 3.88 18.56
C ALA A 22 22.53 3.25 17.21
N PHE A 23 21.33 3.49 16.73
CA PHE A 23 20.91 3.09 15.39
C PHE A 23 21.88 3.72 14.40
N VAL A 24 22.67 2.89 13.75
CA VAL A 24 23.40 3.31 12.57
C VAL A 24 22.34 3.47 11.49
N SER A 25 21.93 4.71 11.22
CA SER A 25 21.09 5.03 10.07
C SER A 25 21.86 4.61 8.82
N TYR A 26 21.53 3.46 8.29
CA TYR A 26 21.91 3.11 6.93
C TYR A 26 20.89 3.83 6.03
N PRO A 27 21.30 4.83 5.24
CA PRO A 27 20.43 5.27 4.19
C PRO A 27 20.28 4.08 3.24
N ILE A 28 19.14 3.41 3.29
CA ILE A 28 18.71 2.65 2.13
C ILE A 28 18.28 3.69 1.13
N LEU A 29 19.26 4.39 0.65
CA LEU A 29 19.20 5.11 -0.57
C LEU A 29 19.15 4.04 -1.67
N ILE A 30 17.99 3.46 -1.89
CA ILE A 30 17.68 2.98 -3.21
C ILE A 30 17.49 4.26 -4.01
N HIS A 31 18.59 4.98 -4.23
CA HIS A 31 18.65 6.01 -5.22
C HIS A 31 18.55 5.33 -6.57
N VAL A 32 17.34 5.23 -7.04
CA VAL A 32 17.06 4.79 -8.37
C VAL A 32 17.35 5.97 -9.29
N GLY A 33 18.63 6.13 -9.59
CA GLY A 33 19.14 7.03 -10.61
C GLY A 33 19.17 8.51 -10.27
N GLU A 34 19.94 9.25 -11.07
CA GLU A 34 20.09 10.71 -11.03
C GLU A 34 18.78 11.49 -11.23
N ALA A 35 17.70 10.82 -11.53
CA ALA A 35 16.38 11.41 -11.61
C ALA A 35 15.63 11.40 -10.26
N GLY A 36 16.30 10.99 -9.18
CA GLY A 36 15.74 11.14 -7.82
C GLY A 36 14.43 10.41 -7.59
N ALA A 37 14.18 9.29 -8.28
CA ALA A 37 13.09 8.41 -7.89
C ALA A 37 13.55 7.62 -6.66
N ASP A 38 13.39 8.19 -5.52
CA ASP A 38 13.35 7.49 -4.26
C ASP A 38 12.01 6.76 -4.19
N HIS A 39 11.95 5.56 -3.62
CA HIS A 39 10.71 4.84 -3.40
C HIS A 39 9.83 5.64 -2.45
N GLY A 40 8.95 6.44 -3.02
CA GLY A 40 8.11 7.40 -2.31
C GLY A 40 8.64 8.83 -2.29
N HIS A 41 9.82 9.12 -2.82
CA HIS A 41 10.32 10.48 -3.01
C HIS A 41 10.58 10.74 -4.48
N PHE A 42 9.85 11.67 -5.05
CA PHE A 42 9.92 12.02 -6.47
C PHE A 42 11.22 12.71 -6.87
N ALA A 43 11.61 12.50 -8.12
CA ALA A 43 12.52 13.37 -8.81
C ALA A 43 11.98 14.80 -8.84
N MET A 44 12.48 15.62 -7.95
CA MET A 44 12.33 17.06 -8.04
C MET A 44 13.22 17.57 -9.18
N GLY A 45 12.73 18.55 -9.93
CA GLY A 45 13.52 19.21 -10.96
C GLY A 45 14.79 19.85 -10.36
N PRO A 46 15.82 20.13 -11.19
CA PRO A 46 17.02 20.77 -10.71
C PRO A 46 16.69 22.09 -10.02
N GLY A 47 16.90 22.18 -8.72
CA GLY A 47 16.66 23.38 -7.92
C GLY A 47 15.54 23.28 -6.90
N GLU A 48 14.77 22.18 -6.86
CA GLU A 48 13.78 21.94 -5.83
C GLU A 48 14.39 21.07 -4.71
N SER A 49 14.44 21.60 -3.51
CA SER A 49 14.88 20.88 -2.33
C SER A 49 13.69 20.17 -1.69
N MET A 50 13.80 18.87 -1.46
CA MET A 50 12.93 18.16 -0.53
C MET A 50 13.27 18.55 0.90
N VAL A 51 12.99 19.78 1.26
CA VAL A 51 12.78 20.11 2.66
C VAL A 51 11.38 19.59 2.95
N PRO A 52 11.19 18.64 3.88
CA PRO A 52 9.85 18.28 4.33
C PRO A 52 9.14 19.56 4.67
N THR A 53 8.03 19.86 4.01
CA THR A 53 7.24 21.03 4.36
C THR A 53 6.68 20.70 5.74
N PRO A 54 7.10 21.40 6.81
CA PRO A 54 6.51 21.15 8.12
C PRO A 54 5.01 21.24 7.97
N LEU A 55 4.28 20.36 8.62
CA LEU A 55 2.84 20.40 8.68
C LEU A 55 2.47 21.77 9.24
N VAL A 56 2.27 22.75 8.35
CA VAL A 56 1.61 23.97 8.75
C VAL A 56 0.19 23.52 9.03
N ARG A 57 -0.10 23.27 10.31
CA ARG A 57 -1.47 23.06 10.81
C ARG A 57 -2.25 24.31 10.42
N SER A 58 -2.60 24.40 9.15
CA SER A 58 -3.16 25.60 8.57
C SER A 58 -4.58 25.75 9.06
N ALA A 59 -4.91 26.98 9.44
CA ALA A 59 -6.25 27.44 9.79
C ALA A 59 -7.28 27.31 8.63
N GLY A 60 -7.02 26.52 7.60
CA GLY A 60 -7.81 26.39 6.38
C GLY A 60 -8.36 25.03 6.06
N SER A 61 -8.07 23.98 6.85
CA SER A 61 -8.69 22.68 6.63
C SER A 61 -10.15 22.70 7.06
N THR A 62 -11.02 22.12 6.26
CA THR A 62 -12.45 21.96 6.58
C THR A 62 -12.62 21.03 7.78
N ALA A 63 -13.47 21.40 8.74
CA ALA A 63 -13.91 20.47 9.77
C ALA A 63 -14.85 19.44 9.12
N PHE A 64 -14.46 18.17 9.09
CA PHE A 64 -15.34 17.09 8.66
C PHE A 64 -16.26 16.70 9.81
N ALA A 65 -17.49 16.32 9.48
CA ALA A 65 -18.40 15.78 10.48
C ALA A 65 -17.87 14.44 10.99
N PRO A 66 -17.93 14.17 12.32
CA PRO A 66 -17.61 12.85 12.83
C PRO A 66 -18.59 11.83 12.28
N SER A 67 -18.15 10.58 12.16
CA SER A 67 -19.00 9.47 11.80
C SER A 67 -20.11 9.29 12.84
N LYS A 68 -21.31 8.87 12.40
CA LYS A 68 -22.42 8.61 13.31
C LYS A 68 -22.15 7.31 14.08
N PRO A 69 -22.26 7.31 15.42
CA PRO A 69 -22.18 6.06 16.20
C PRO A 69 -23.30 5.08 15.85
N GLY A 70 -23.03 3.75 15.94
CA GLY A 70 -24.07 2.73 15.79
C GLY A 70 -23.66 1.46 15.04
N GLY A 71 -22.43 1.34 14.58
CA GLY A 71 -21.96 0.24 13.72
C GLY A 71 -21.70 -1.11 14.39
N GLY A 72 -22.21 -1.36 15.60
CA GLY A 72 -21.96 -2.60 16.34
C GLY A 72 -20.77 -2.49 17.31
N THR A 73 -20.39 -3.61 17.90
CA THR A 73 -19.23 -3.71 18.82
C THR A 73 -18.15 -4.53 18.17
N LEU A 74 -16.97 -3.94 17.97
CA LEU A 74 -15.79 -4.67 17.53
C LEU A 74 -15.10 -5.35 18.73
N GLY A 75 -14.66 -6.59 18.54
CA GLY A 75 -13.79 -7.27 19.46
C GLY A 75 -12.33 -6.85 19.29
N VAL A 76 -11.55 -7.05 20.35
CA VAL A 76 -10.09 -6.93 20.30
C VAL A 76 -9.53 -8.22 19.72
N GLY A 77 -8.74 -8.11 18.66
CA GLY A 77 -8.04 -9.22 18.05
C GLY A 77 -6.81 -9.67 18.84
N SER A 78 -6.20 -10.74 18.36
CA SER A 78 -4.87 -11.14 18.81
C SER A 78 -3.87 -10.85 17.70
N ASP A 79 -2.90 -10.01 17.97
CA ASP A 79 -1.84 -9.70 17.03
C ASP A 79 -0.84 -10.86 16.86
N ARG A 80 -0.31 -11.01 15.67
CA ARG A 80 0.60 -12.08 15.27
C ARG A 80 1.72 -11.52 14.41
N ASP A 81 2.93 -11.95 14.70
CA ASP A 81 4.05 -11.78 13.80
C ASP A 81 3.88 -12.76 12.63
N VAL A 82 3.73 -12.22 11.42
CA VAL A 82 3.54 -12.96 10.18
C VAL A 82 4.88 -13.31 9.56
N SER A 83 5.81 -12.40 9.61
CA SER A 83 7.09 -12.52 8.94
C SER A 83 8.08 -13.41 9.69
N LEU A 84 8.02 -13.42 11.02
CA LEU A 84 8.95 -14.12 11.88
C LEU A 84 10.42 -13.84 11.50
N ALA A 85 10.70 -12.63 11.04
CA ALA A 85 12.02 -12.22 10.60
C ALA A 85 12.70 -11.45 11.71
N SER A 86 14.02 -11.55 11.81
CA SER A 86 14.79 -10.88 12.84
C SER A 86 15.89 -9.97 12.28
N ASP A 87 15.90 -9.75 10.97
CA ASP A 87 17.06 -9.15 10.31
C ASP A 87 16.76 -8.35 9.04
N SER A 88 15.48 -8.02 8.76
CA SER A 88 15.11 -7.29 7.55
C SER A 88 14.03 -6.25 7.82
N TYR A 89 14.05 -5.17 7.05
CA TYR A 89 12.91 -4.25 6.97
C TYR A 89 11.81 -4.89 6.15
N GLN A 90 10.61 -4.95 6.71
CA GLN A 90 9.42 -5.42 6.05
C GLN A 90 8.30 -4.39 6.21
N GLY A 91 7.77 -3.96 5.10
CA GLY A 91 6.69 -2.97 5.05
C GLY A 91 5.96 -3.06 3.74
N GLU A 92 5.00 -2.18 3.53
CA GLU A 92 4.20 -2.14 2.31
C GLU A 92 3.60 -3.51 2.01
N THR A 93 2.37 -3.73 2.46
CA THR A 93 1.81 -5.07 2.47
C THR A 93 0.71 -5.24 1.44
N GLY A 94 0.62 -6.43 0.84
CA GLY A 94 -0.53 -6.90 0.08
C GLY A 94 -1.18 -8.09 0.77
N ALA A 95 -2.49 -8.27 0.67
CA ALA A 95 -3.16 -9.41 1.25
C ALA A 95 -4.44 -9.80 0.50
N VAL A 96 -4.71 -11.09 0.45
CA VAL A 96 -5.92 -11.66 -0.15
C VAL A 96 -6.24 -13.00 0.49
N SER A 97 -7.51 -13.39 0.46
CA SER A 97 -7.95 -14.69 0.95
C SER A 97 -8.84 -15.42 -0.05
N ALA A 98 -8.74 -16.74 -0.09
CA ALA A 98 -9.65 -17.60 -0.86
C ALA A 98 -9.69 -19.01 -0.27
N GLY A 99 -10.88 -19.60 -0.19
CA GLY A 99 -11.07 -20.90 0.43
C GLY A 99 -10.57 -20.93 1.87
N SER A 100 -9.65 -21.85 2.17
CA SER A 100 -9.00 -21.98 3.48
C SER A 100 -7.64 -21.26 3.57
N LEU A 101 -7.27 -20.48 2.56
CA LEU A 101 -5.97 -19.84 2.50
C LEU A 101 -6.09 -18.33 2.75
N LEU A 102 -5.23 -17.82 3.61
CA LEU A 102 -4.96 -16.41 3.81
C LEU A 102 -3.54 -16.15 3.33
N VAL A 103 -3.40 -15.33 2.30
CA VAL A 103 -2.10 -15.04 1.66
C VAL A 103 -1.79 -13.56 1.83
N ALA A 104 -0.58 -13.27 2.28
CA ALA A 104 -0.05 -11.92 2.39
C ALA A 104 1.30 -11.80 1.70
N GLY A 105 1.75 -10.59 1.50
CA GLY A 105 3.06 -10.28 0.97
C GLY A 105 3.61 -8.99 1.52
N SER A 106 4.93 -8.85 1.46
CA SER A 106 5.61 -7.61 1.85
C SER A 106 6.88 -7.39 1.05
N ASN A 107 7.36 -6.16 1.07
CA ASN A 107 8.77 -5.88 0.85
C ASN A 107 9.60 -6.63 1.87
N SER A 108 10.80 -7.01 1.48
CA SER A 108 11.81 -7.53 2.41
C SER A 108 13.16 -6.96 1.98
N ILE A 109 13.63 -5.93 2.68
CA ILE A 109 14.83 -5.20 2.31
C ILE A 109 15.82 -5.32 3.46
N TYR A 110 16.98 -5.93 3.19
CA TYR A 110 18.09 -5.98 4.12
C TYR A 110 19.31 -5.26 3.56
N PRO A 111 19.66 -4.08 4.07
CA PRO A 111 20.64 -3.19 3.45
C PRO A 111 22.04 -3.78 3.22
N GLY A 112 22.45 -4.73 4.04
CA GLY A 112 23.77 -5.36 3.94
C GLY A 112 23.86 -6.52 2.95
N ASN A 113 22.74 -7.10 2.53
CA ASN A 113 22.71 -8.39 1.82
C ASN A 113 22.02 -8.36 0.46
N CYS A 114 21.52 -7.21 0.02
CA CYS A 114 20.99 -7.10 -1.32
C CYS A 114 22.10 -7.32 -2.35
N SER A 115 22.04 -8.41 -3.08
CA SER A 115 22.96 -8.70 -4.17
C SER A 115 22.20 -9.17 -5.42
N ALA A 116 22.68 -8.80 -6.59
CA ALA A 116 22.06 -9.21 -7.87
C ALA A 116 22.18 -10.73 -8.11
N SER A 117 23.09 -11.41 -7.41
CA SER A 117 23.40 -12.84 -7.60
C SER A 117 22.88 -13.75 -6.50
N ALA A 118 22.13 -13.24 -5.52
CA ALA A 118 21.64 -14.07 -4.43
C ALA A 118 20.69 -15.15 -4.95
N ALA A 119 20.94 -16.38 -4.56
CA ALA A 119 19.97 -17.46 -4.77
C ALA A 119 18.65 -17.11 -4.09
N PRO A 120 17.49 -17.41 -4.68
CA PRO A 120 16.20 -16.84 -4.31
C PRO A 120 15.64 -17.28 -2.95
N LEU A 121 16.41 -17.91 -2.09
CA LEU A 121 15.90 -18.55 -0.87
C LEU A 121 16.66 -18.19 0.41
N ALA A 122 17.67 -17.32 0.37
CA ALA A 122 18.35 -16.90 1.57
C ALA A 122 17.58 -15.77 2.28
N PHE A 123 17.50 -15.80 3.60
CA PHE A 123 17.04 -14.67 4.42
C PHE A 123 17.90 -13.44 4.11
N GLY A 124 17.26 -12.27 3.99
CA GLY A 124 17.97 -11.02 3.76
C GLY A 124 18.34 -10.72 2.31
N ASP A 125 17.72 -11.36 1.33
CA ASP A 125 18.05 -11.24 -0.09
C ASP A 125 17.30 -10.17 -0.87
N CYS A 126 16.62 -9.24 -0.23
CA CYS A 126 15.84 -8.16 -0.88
C CYS A 126 14.79 -8.64 -1.90
N ALA A 127 14.31 -9.86 -1.77
CA ALA A 127 13.20 -10.39 -2.53
C ALA A 127 11.89 -10.14 -1.78
N PRO A 128 10.80 -9.80 -2.46
CA PRO A 128 9.50 -9.77 -1.83
C PRO A 128 9.16 -11.13 -1.23
N ARG A 129 8.42 -11.12 -0.14
CA ARG A 129 8.01 -12.33 0.58
C ARG A 129 6.53 -12.58 0.40
N ALA A 130 6.17 -13.83 0.22
CA ALA A 130 4.81 -14.30 0.34
C ALA A 130 4.67 -15.12 1.63
N TYR A 131 3.56 -14.93 2.30
CA TYR A 131 3.18 -15.59 3.55
C TYR A 131 1.84 -16.27 3.33
N VAL A 132 1.68 -17.51 3.77
CA VAL A 132 0.40 -18.21 3.70
C VAL A 132 0.06 -18.86 5.03
N ALA A 133 -1.17 -18.63 5.48
CA ALA A 133 -1.78 -19.37 6.59
C ALA A 133 -2.86 -20.31 6.05
N THR A 134 -2.82 -21.57 6.51
CA THR A 134 -3.75 -22.65 6.11
C THR A 134 -4.62 -23.13 7.27
N ASP A 135 -4.42 -22.56 8.45
CA ASP A 135 -5.07 -22.99 9.70
C ASP A 135 -6.47 -22.42 9.91
N GLY A 136 -6.98 -21.62 8.98
CA GLY A 136 -8.30 -20.99 9.04
C GLY A 136 -8.41 -19.82 10.02
N VAL A 137 -7.34 -19.49 10.74
CA VAL A 137 -7.32 -18.48 11.81
C VAL A 137 -6.06 -17.59 11.81
N GLY A 138 -5.12 -17.81 10.87
CA GLY A 138 -3.92 -16.98 10.73
C GLY A 138 -2.94 -17.08 11.91
N LEU A 139 -2.83 -18.25 12.54
CA LEU A 139 -1.92 -18.49 13.66
C LEU A 139 -0.55 -19.02 13.24
N SER A 140 -0.49 -19.74 12.12
CA SER A 140 0.72 -20.37 11.61
C SER A 140 0.96 -19.94 10.18
N TRP A 141 2.17 -19.47 9.90
CA TRP A 141 2.53 -18.92 8.61
C TRP A 141 3.66 -19.71 7.96
N THR A 142 3.49 -20.06 6.69
CA THR A 142 4.57 -20.50 5.83
C THR A 142 4.97 -19.36 4.92
N ARG A 143 6.27 -19.17 4.71
CA ARG A 143 6.80 -18.10 3.88
C ARG A 143 7.61 -18.61 2.71
N SER A 144 7.59 -17.85 1.62
CA SER A 144 8.38 -18.11 0.42
C SER A 144 8.96 -16.80 -0.13
N ALA A 145 10.17 -16.89 -0.68
CA ALA A 145 10.79 -15.79 -1.41
C ALA A 145 10.34 -15.82 -2.87
N LEU A 146 10.09 -14.64 -3.43
CA LEU A 146 9.67 -14.51 -4.81
C LEU A 146 10.88 -14.26 -5.74
N PRO A 147 10.81 -14.69 -7.01
CA PRO A 147 11.93 -14.58 -7.93
C PRO A 147 12.26 -13.13 -8.28
N ARG A 148 13.55 -12.84 -8.45
CA ARG A 148 14.08 -11.55 -8.94
C ARG A 148 14.78 -11.67 -10.29
N THR A 149 14.63 -12.79 -10.99
CA THR A 149 15.21 -12.99 -12.33
C THR A 149 14.09 -13.15 -13.35
N TRP A 150 14.05 -12.26 -14.33
CA TRP A 150 13.03 -12.22 -15.36
C TRP A 150 13.67 -12.02 -16.73
N ASN A 151 13.23 -12.80 -17.74
CA ASN A 151 13.76 -12.71 -19.09
C ASN A 151 15.31 -12.77 -19.15
N GLY A 152 15.93 -13.56 -18.26
CA GLY A 152 17.37 -13.68 -18.16
C GLY A 152 18.08 -12.50 -17.48
N THR A 153 17.35 -11.49 -17.01
CA THR A 153 17.89 -10.37 -16.22
C THR A 153 17.69 -10.62 -14.75
N SER A 154 18.78 -10.58 -13.96
CA SER A 154 18.72 -10.62 -12.50
C SER A 154 18.67 -9.20 -11.96
N PHE A 155 17.68 -8.94 -11.12
CA PHE A 155 17.46 -7.65 -10.46
C PHE A 155 17.98 -7.67 -9.03
N GLY A 156 18.39 -6.50 -8.54
CA GLY A 156 18.95 -6.36 -7.20
C GLY A 156 17.89 -6.37 -6.10
N ILE A 157 16.70 -5.85 -6.38
CA ILE A 157 15.60 -5.72 -5.42
C ILE A 157 14.26 -6.10 -6.03
N GLY A 158 13.30 -6.43 -5.17
CA GLY A 158 11.88 -6.47 -5.47
C GLY A 158 11.11 -5.71 -4.40
N PHE A 159 10.03 -5.02 -4.79
CA PHE A 159 9.31 -4.06 -3.96
C PHE A 159 7.83 -3.92 -4.35
N ASP A 160 7.07 -3.22 -3.53
CA ASP A 160 5.66 -2.85 -3.74
C ASP A 160 4.74 -4.05 -4.07
N PRO A 161 4.44 -4.90 -3.09
CA PRO A 161 3.59 -6.07 -3.32
C PRO A 161 2.12 -5.69 -3.48
N SER A 162 1.45 -6.31 -4.45
CA SER A 162 -0.01 -6.28 -4.56
C SER A 162 -0.54 -7.67 -4.92
N LEU A 163 -1.61 -8.08 -4.25
CA LEU A 163 -2.18 -9.42 -4.36
C LEU A 163 -3.67 -9.36 -4.69
N ASP A 164 -4.11 -10.29 -5.53
CA ASP A 164 -5.53 -10.61 -5.69
C ASP A 164 -5.70 -12.09 -6.09
N VAL A 165 -6.94 -12.57 -6.17
CA VAL A 165 -7.29 -13.96 -6.44
C VAL A 165 -8.41 -14.04 -7.47
N ASP A 166 -8.33 -15.01 -8.38
CA ASP A 166 -9.38 -15.23 -9.37
C ASP A 166 -10.53 -16.14 -8.84
N LYS A 167 -11.54 -16.35 -9.66
CA LYS A 167 -12.69 -17.21 -9.32
C LYS A 167 -12.34 -18.68 -9.11
N ASN A 168 -11.16 -19.11 -9.58
CA ASN A 168 -10.68 -20.47 -9.48
C ASN A 168 -9.76 -20.68 -8.26
N ASN A 169 -9.65 -19.65 -7.39
CA ASN A 169 -8.71 -19.59 -6.26
C ASN A 169 -7.24 -19.63 -6.67
N THR A 170 -6.92 -19.15 -7.88
CA THR A 170 -5.53 -18.87 -8.24
C THR A 170 -5.14 -17.52 -7.70
N PHE A 171 -4.15 -17.49 -6.82
CA PHE A 171 -3.56 -16.29 -6.28
C PHE A 171 -2.58 -15.69 -7.28
N TYR A 172 -2.60 -14.38 -7.39
CA TYR A 172 -1.66 -13.60 -8.19
C TYR A 172 -0.97 -12.59 -7.29
N PHE A 173 0.33 -12.46 -7.48
CA PHE A 173 1.17 -11.55 -6.72
C PHE A 173 2.00 -10.74 -7.71
N THR A 174 1.74 -9.43 -7.79
CA THR A 174 2.53 -8.50 -8.60
C THR A 174 3.48 -7.69 -7.72
N TYR A 175 4.65 -7.36 -8.26
CA TYR A 175 5.68 -6.56 -7.60
C TYR A 175 6.62 -5.96 -8.64
N GLY A 176 7.33 -4.89 -8.24
CA GLY A 176 8.40 -4.31 -9.04
C GLY A 176 9.72 -5.01 -8.84
N VAL A 177 10.57 -4.92 -9.83
CA VAL A 177 11.96 -5.32 -9.75
C VAL A 177 12.85 -4.27 -10.38
N ALA A 178 13.99 -3.98 -9.74
CA ALA A 178 14.96 -2.98 -10.18
C ALA A 178 16.39 -3.39 -9.79
N PRO A 179 17.43 -2.76 -10.38
CA PRO A 179 18.81 -2.95 -9.94
C PRO A 179 19.04 -2.29 -8.58
N LEU A 180 20.10 -2.68 -7.87
CA LEU A 180 20.49 -2.06 -6.59
C LEU A 180 20.95 -0.61 -6.75
N SER A 181 21.39 -0.23 -7.92
CA SER A 181 21.82 1.14 -8.25
C SER A 181 21.38 1.48 -9.66
N GLY A 182 20.88 2.69 -9.83
CA GLY A 182 20.32 3.13 -11.10
C GLY A 182 18.85 2.71 -11.25
N SER A 183 18.16 3.27 -12.24
CA SER A 183 16.73 3.08 -12.47
C SER A 183 16.42 1.97 -13.48
N TYR A 184 17.40 1.45 -14.19
CA TYR A 184 17.16 0.59 -15.34
C TYR A 184 18.07 -0.63 -15.39
N PRO A 185 17.58 -1.76 -15.92
CA PRO A 185 16.19 -1.99 -16.29
C PRO A 185 15.28 -2.11 -15.06
N ASN A 186 14.01 -1.75 -15.19
CA ASN A 186 12.98 -2.02 -14.19
C ASN A 186 11.79 -2.72 -14.84
N ALA A 187 11.02 -3.42 -14.05
CA ALA A 187 9.84 -4.13 -14.53
C ALA A 187 8.77 -4.25 -13.44
N ILE A 188 7.51 -4.25 -13.84
CA ILE A 188 6.43 -4.80 -13.05
C ILE A 188 6.26 -6.25 -13.46
N VAL A 189 6.38 -7.15 -12.51
CA VAL A 189 6.33 -8.61 -12.72
C VAL A 189 5.21 -9.23 -11.90
N MET A 190 4.81 -10.44 -12.28
CA MET A 190 3.74 -11.16 -11.59
C MET A 190 4.08 -12.64 -11.49
N VAL A 191 3.72 -13.23 -10.37
CA VAL A 191 3.73 -14.69 -10.14
C VAL A 191 2.32 -15.16 -9.79
N LYS A 192 2.04 -16.44 -9.97
CA LYS A 192 0.77 -17.07 -9.60
C LYS A 192 0.97 -18.36 -8.84
N SER A 193 0.00 -18.70 -7.98
CA SER A 193 0.02 -19.87 -7.13
C SER A 193 -1.40 -20.37 -6.85
N THR A 194 -1.57 -21.67 -6.62
CA THR A 194 -2.83 -22.24 -6.14
C THR A 194 -2.78 -22.65 -4.67
N ASP A 195 -1.62 -22.55 -4.03
CA ASP A 195 -1.38 -22.95 -2.64
C ASP A 195 -0.74 -21.84 -1.78
N GLY A 196 -0.36 -20.69 -2.39
CA GLY A 196 0.31 -19.59 -1.73
C GLY A 196 1.77 -19.82 -1.35
N VAL A 197 2.31 -21.01 -1.66
CA VAL A 197 3.69 -21.43 -1.34
C VAL A 197 4.54 -21.55 -2.60
N HIS A 198 4.01 -22.25 -3.60
CA HIS A 198 4.71 -22.53 -4.86
C HIS A 198 4.26 -21.53 -5.93
N TRP A 199 5.17 -20.63 -6.30
CA TRP A 199 4.89 -19.53 -7.21
C TRP A 199 5.50 -19.75 -8.58
N THR A 200 4.68 -19.58 -9.62
CA THR A 200 5.08 -19.70 -11.03
C THR A 200 5.11 -18.31 -11.67
N GLN A 201 6.19 -17.98 -12.35
CA GLN A 201 6.34 -16.73 -13.11
C GLN A 201 5.35 -16.66 -14.28
N THR A 202 4.87 -15.44 -14.53
CA THR A 202 4.09 -15.10 -15.73
C THR A 202 4.94 -14.26 -16.68
N THR A 203 4.37 -13.77 -17.76
CA THR A 203 5.02 -12.73 -18.57
C THR A 203 5.04 -11.42 -17.78
N PRO A 204 6.16 -10.66 -17.79
CA PRO A 204 6.18 -9.34 -17.14
C PRO A 204 5.06 -8.43 -17.65
N VAL A 205 4.44 -7.68 -16.73
CA VAL A 205 3.43 -6.66 -17.06
C VAL A 205 4.07 -5.54 -17.87
N THR A 206 5.22 -5.06 -17.38
CA THR A 206 6.07 -4.08 -18.07
C THR A 206 7.54 -4.50 -17.99
N PHE A 207 8.34 -4.01 -18.93
CA PHE A 207 9.79 -4.17 -18.89
C PHE A 207 10.45 -2.94 -19.53
N ASN A 208 10.93 -2.02 -18.72
CA ASN A 208 11.51 -0.77 -19.14
C ASN A 208 13.04 -0.88 -19.19
N LYS A 209 13.61 -0.73 -20.36
CA LYS A 209 15.08 -0.72 -20.53
C LYS A 209 15.68 0.66 -20.28
N HIS A 210 14.92 1.72 -20.53
CA HIS A 210 15.36 3.12 -20.46
C HIS A 210 14.17 4.06 -20.25
N ALA A 211 14.43 5.23 -19.71
CA ALA A 211 13.62 6.45 -19.78
C ALA A 211 12.25 6.43 -19.07
N ALA A 212 11.88 5.37 -18.36
CA ALA A 212 10.66 5.34 -17.57
C ALA A 212 10.83 4.46 -16.34
N PHE A 213 10.30 4.89 -15.20
CA PHE A 213 10.21 4.10 -13.99
C PHE A 213 8.73 3.90 -13.66
N ASP A 214 8.30 2.64 -13.55
CA ASP A 214 6.93 2.26 -13.20
C ASP A 214 6.87 1.96 -11.70
N ASP A 215 5.97 2.66 -10.99
CA ASP A 215 5.89 2.68 -9.53
C ASP A 215 4.45 2.58 -9.03
N LYS A 216 4.27 2.32 -7.75
CA LYS A 216 2.99 2.28 -7.01
C LYS A 216 1.87 1.54 -7.75
N TYR A 217 2.15 0.30 -8.11
CA TYR A 217 1.23 -0.57 -8.84
C TYR A 217 0.36 -1.37 -7.89
N TYR A 218 -0.91 -1.42 -8.23
CA TYR A 218 -1.90 -2.26 -7.56
C TYR A 218 -2.63 -3.12 -8.56
N MET A 219 -3.19 -4.22 -8.07
CA MET A 219 -3.87 -5.22 -8.89
C MET A 219 -5.32 -5.40 -8.46
N ALA A 220 -6.21 -5.67 -9.42
CA ALA A 220 -7.54 -6.19 -9.19
C ALA A 220 -7.91 -7.23 -10.24
N ILE A 221 -8.73 -8.21 -9.86
CA ILE A 221 -9.21 -9.27 -10.75
C ILE A 221 -10.73 -9.25 -10.83
N ASP A 222 -11.26 -9.37 -12.04
CA ASP A 222 -12.70 -9.46 -12.29
C ASP A 222 -13.23 -10.83 -11.88
N ARG A 223 -13.93 -10.87 -10.76
CA ARG A 223 -14.64 -12.07 -10.28
C ARG A 223 -16.12 -12.08 -10.65
N SER A 224 -16.55 -11.18 -11.55
CA SER A 224 -17.92 -11.14 -12.06
C SER A 224 -18.24 -12.30 -13.01
N SER A 225 -19.45 -12.30 -13.55
CA SER A 225 -19.86 -13.16 -14.67
C SER A 225 -19.89 -12.40 -16.00
N SER A 226 -19.23 -11.26 -16.10
CA SER A 226 -19.14 -10.43 -17.30
C SER A 226 -18.32 -11.12 -18.40
N ALA A 227 -18.25 -10.49 -19.57
CA ALA A 227 -17.35 -10.91 -20.65
C ALA A 227 -15.86 -10.77 -20.29
N PHE A 228 -15.55 -10.11 -19.17
CA PHE A 228 -14.21 -9.85 -18.68
C PHE A 228 -13.84 -10.73 -17.47
N ALA A 229 -14.65 -11.73 -17.14
CA ALA A 229 -14.42 -12.63 -16.02
C ALA A 229 -13.00 -13.21 -16.01
N ASN A 230 -12.35 -13.21 -14.84
CA ASN A 230 -10.95 -13.57 -14.58
C ASN A 230 -9.90 -12.65 -15.27
N ARG A 231 -10.32 -11.50 -15.81
CA ARG A 231 -9.36 -10.50 -16.29
C ARG A 231 -8.60 -9.88 -15.13
N ILE A 232 -7.30 -9.82 -15.27
CA ILE A 232 -6.38 -9.20 -14.32
C ILE A 232 -6.10 -7.79 -14.80
N TYR A 233 -6.19 -6.81 -13.91
CA TYR A 233 -5.83 -5.42 -14.15
C TYR A 233 -4.66 -5.07 -13.23
N VAL A 234 -3.61 -4.48 -13.78
CA VAL A 234 -2.51 -3.89 -13.02
C VAL A 234 -2.42 -2.43 -13.41
N GLY A 235 -2.65 -1.55 -12.43
CA GLY A 235 -2.52 -0.10 -12.60
C GLY A 235 -1.21 0.38 -11.98
N TRP A 236 -0.58 1.42 -12.53
CA TRP A 236 0.63 2.03 -12.00
C TRP A 236 0.77 3.48 -12.42
N ASP A 237 1.61 4.23 -11.72
CA ASP A 237 2.09 5.50 -12.20
C ASP A 237 3.48 5.32 -12.86
N ARG A 238 3.64 5.96 -14.00
CA ARG A 238 4.89 5.97 -14.75
C ARG A 238 5.58 7.30 -14.63
N ASN A 239 6.77 7.26 -14.06
CA ASN A 239 7.68 8.39 -13.98
C ASN A 239 8.52 8.49 -15.27
N SER A 240 8.42 9.61 -15.97
CA SER A 240 9.19 9.90 -17.18
C SER A 240 9.60 11.37 -17.20
N GLY A 241 10.82 11.66 -16.80
CA GLY A 241 11.27 13.03 -16.57
C GLY A 241 10.44 13.70 -15.48
N ASN A 242 9.83 14.86 -15.80
CA ASN A 242 8.98 15.61 -14.87
C ASN A 242 7.50 15.24 -14.93
N ASN A 243 7.14 14.17 -15.64
CA ASN A 243 5.77 13.72 -15.78
C ASN A 243 5.55 12.43 -15.01
N GLN A 244 4.37 12.35 -14.37
CA GLN A 244 3.81 11.12 -13.87
C GLN A 244 2.46 10.89 -14.54
N THR A 245 2.29 9.74 -15.14
CA THR A 245 1.09 9.39 -15.90
C THR A 245 0.58 8.05 -15.42
N LEU A 246 -0.73 7.97 -15.22
CA LEU A 246 -1.37 6.74 -14.80
C LEU A 246 -1.62 5.81 -15.97
N TYR A 247 -1.21 4.57 -15.82
CA TYR A 247 -1.41 3.51 -16.80
C TYR A 247 -2.06 2.28 -16.19
N VAL A 248 -2.65 1.47 -17.04
CA VAL A 248 -3.14 0.13 -16.75
C VAL A 248 -2.74 -0.83 -17.86
N ALA A 249 -2.40 -2.05 -17.50
CA ALA A 249 -2.40 -3.20 -18.41
C ALA A 249 -3.39 -4.24 -17.91
N TYR A 250 -3.92 -5.04 -18.85
CA TYR A 250 -4.82 -6.14 -18.50
C TYR A 250 -4.46 -7.43 -19.21
N SER A 251 -4.70 -8.54 -18.53
CA SER A 251 -4.52 -9.91 -19.05
C SER A 251 -5.83 -10.68 -18.95
N SER A 252 -6.18 -11.44 -20.01
CA SER A 252 -7.34 -12.33 -20.02
C SER A 252 -6.95 -13.81 -20.01
N ASP A 253 -5.66 -14.13 -19.86
CA ASP A 253 -5.09 -15.47 -19.97
C ASP A 253 -4.18 -15.84 -18.80
N GLY A 254 -4.46 -15.24 -17.62
CA GLY A 254 -3.72 -15.51 -16.38
C GLY A 254 -2.28 -15.04 -16.43
N GLY A 255 -2.01 -13.92 -17.07
CA GLY A 255 -0.70 -13.28 -17.15
C GLY A 255 0.22 -13.85 -18.22
N THR A 256 -0.29 -14.67 -19.13
CA THR A 256 0.51 -15.20 -20.25
C THR A 256 0.80 -14.10 -21.28
N SER A 257 -0.18 -13.23 -21.51
CA SER A 257 -0.04 -12.02 -22.35
C SER A 257 -0.71 -10.81 -21.72
N TRP A 258 -0.25 -9.61 -22.09
CA TRP A 258 -0.75 -8.34 -21.59
C TRP A 258 -1.16 -7.41 -22.71
N ASN A 259 -2.27 -6.73 -22.52
CA ASN A 259 -2.75 -5.63 -23.37
C ASN A 259 -2.50 -4.31 -22.63
N GLY A 260 -1.91 -3.35 -23.29
CA GLY A 260 -1.54 -2.06 -22.72
C GLY A 260 -0.08 -1.68 -23.00
N PRO A 261 0.46 -0.65 -22.35
CA PRO A 261 -0.20 0.22 -21.37
C PRO A 261 -1.31 1.08 -21.96
N VAL A 262 -2.43 1.18 -21.29
CA VAL A 262 -3.51 2.11 -21.61
C VAL A 262 -3.47 3.26 -20.61
N LYS A 263 -3.45 4.51 -21.09
CA LYS A 263 -3.50 5.69 -20.22
C LYS A 263 -4.88 5.76 -19.54
N VAL A 264 -4.91 6.09 -18.26
CA VAL A 264 -6.13 6.21 -17.47
C VAL A 264 -6.51 7.68 -17.28
N ASN A 265 -5.67 8.48 -16.63
CA ASN A 265 -5.98 9.87 -16.32
C ASN A 265 -6.07 10.77 -17.55
N ASP A 266 -7.03 11.71 -17.56
CA ASP A 266 -7.31 12.62 -18.68
C ASP A 266 -6.25 13.72 -18.89
N GLY A 267 -5.38 13.93 -17.91
CA GLY A 267 -4.41 15.02 -17.95
C GLY A 267 -3.56 15.02 -19.21
N THR A 268 -3.33 16.20 -19.75
CA THR A 268 -2.53 16.42 -20.98
C THR A 268 -1.34 17.34 -20.74
N THR A 269 -1.14 17.78 -19.48
CA THR A 269 -0.11 18.75 -19.13
C THR A 269 1.26 18.10 -18.94
N LYS A 270 2.31 18.89 -19.16
CA LYS A 270 3.70 18.42 -19.01
C LYS A 270 4.16 18.26 -17.56
N PHE A 271 3.28 18.38 -16.58
CA PHE A 271 3.63 18.34 -15.14
C PHE A 271 2.52 17.66 -14.35
N GLU A 272 2.03 16.53 -14.88
CA GLU A 272 1.11 15.68 -14.13
C GLU A 272 1.85 15.12 -12.90
N ARG A 273 1.16 15.06 -11.79
CA ARG A 273 1.67 14.59 -10.51
C ARG A 273 0.64 13.63 -9.89
N VAL A 274 0.60 12.43 -10.43
CA VAL A 274 -0.38 11.40 -10.06
C VAL A 274 0.31 10.19 -9.45
N ILE A 275 -0.29 9.61 -8.42
CA ILE A 275 0.27 8.47 -7.70
C ILE A 275 -0.82 7.56 -7.14
N GLY A 276 -0.48 6.28 -6.97
CA GLY A 276 -1.32 5.30 -6.29
C GLY A 276 -2.47 4.82 -7.17
N ALA A 277 -2.15 4.18 -8.29
CA ALA A 277 -3.10 3.62 -9.25
C ALA A 277 -3.88 2.43 -8.66
N TYR A 278 -4.90 2.67 -7.86
CA TYR A 278 -5.63 1.64 -7.10
C TYR A 278 -6.86 1.13 -7.88
N PRO A 279 -6.79 -0.06 -8.54
CA PRO A 279 -7.91 -0.63 -9.28
C PRO A 279 -8.90 -1.34 -8.34
N ALA A 280 -10.19 -1.31 -8.69
CA ALA A 280 -11.23 -2.11 -8.06
C ALA A 280 -12.29 -2.52 -9.09
N VAL A 281 -12.85 -3.72 -8.96
CA VAL A 281 -13.83 -4.25 -9.91
C VAL A 281 -15.20 -4.37 -9.24
N ASP A 282 -16.23 -3.90 -9.94
CA ASP A 282 -17.61 -4.22 -9.60
C ASP A 282 -17.94 -5.64 -10.06
N ASN A 283 -17.87 -6.57 -9.12
CA ASN A 283 -18.10 -7.99 -9.41
C ASN A 283 -19.56 -8.34 -9.79
N ARG A 284 -20.47 -7.34 -9.87
CA ARG A 284 -21.82 -7.54 -10.39
C ARG A 284 -21.85 -7.48 -11.92
N ASN A 285 -20.98 -6.69 -12.56
CA ASN A 285 -21.05 -6.39 -13.99
C ASN A 285 -19.69 -6.29 -14.70
N GLY A 286 -18.56 -6.35 -13.98
CA GLY A 286 -17.22 -6.27 -14.54
C GLY A 286 -16.74 -4.85 -14.87
N THR A 287 -17.42 -3.81 -14.39
CA THR A 287 -16.90 -2.44 -14.48
C THR A 287 -15.64 -2.35 -13.60
N VAL A 288 -14.55 -1.89 -14.17
CA VAL A 288 -13.33 -1.62 -13.42
C VAL A 288 -13.20 -0.12 -13.15
N TYR A 289 -12.90 0.22 -11.91
CA TYR A 289 -12.59 1.55 -11.43
C TYR A 289 -11.10 1.66 -11.14
N MET A 290 -10.55 2.86 -11.30
CA MET A 290 -9.19 3.21 -10.89
C MET A 290 -9.25 4.48 -10.09
N SER A 291 -8.70 4.49 -8.87
CA SER A 291 -8.50 5.73 -8.12
C SER A 291 -7.03 6.07 -8.00
N TRP A 292 -6.75 7.35 -7.86
CA TRP A 292 -5.39 7.90 -7.66
C TRP A 292 -5.44 9.24 -6.97
N HIS A 293 -4.33 9.67 -6.43
CA HIS A 293 -4.14 11.03 -5.94
C HIS A 293 -3.40 11.88 -6.98
N ASP A 294 -3.98 13.00 -7.36
CA ASP A 294 -3.30 14.06 -8.10
C ASP A 294 -2.85 15.12 -7.08
N TYR A 295 -1.59 15.06 -6.69
CA TYR A 295 -1.06 15.92 -5.65
C TYR A 295 -0.62 17.32 -6.17
N ALA A 296 -0.63 17.57 -7.48
CA ALA A 296 -0.56 18.91 -8.01
C ALA A 296 -1.89 19.66 -7.91
N LYS A 297 -3.00 18.92 -7.96
CA LYS A 297 -4.35 19.46 -7.78
C LYS A 297 -4.89 19.29 -6.36
N ASN A 298 -4.21 18.49 -5.53
CA ASN A 298 -4.68 18.05 -4.20
C ASN A 298 -6.10 17.45 -4.26
N VAL A 299 -6.30 16.47 -5.14
CA VAL A 299 -7.59 15.79 -5.32
C VAL A 299 -7.35 14.29 -5.50
N ILE A 300 -8.11 13.48 -4.78
CA ILE A 300 -8.27 12.07 -5.13
C ILE A 300 -9.28 12.00 -6.27
N PHE A 301 -8.91 11.34 -7.35
CA PHE A 301 -9.77 11.09 -8.51
C PHE A 301 -10.16 9.62 -8.61
N VAL A 302 -11.22 9.38 -9.36
CA VAL A 302 -11.60 8.06 -9.86
C VAL A 302 -11.99 8.17 -11.33
N ASP A 303 -11.66 7.14 -12.11
CA ASP A 303 -12.23 6.92 -13.43
C ASP A 303 -12.70 5.46 -13.55
N LYS A 304 -13.49 5.15 -14.58
CA LYS A 304 -14.03 3.82 -14.82
C LYS A 304 -13.94 3.38 -16.26
N SER A 305 -13.77 2.08 -16.42
CA SER A 305 -13.85 1.41 -17.71
C SER A 305 -15.00 0.38 -17.70
N THR A 306 -15.88 0.47 -18.68
CA THR A 306 -16.89 -0.56 -18.97
C THR A 306 -16.49 -1.45 -20.14
N THR A 307 -15.28 -1.25 -20.68
CA THR A 307 -14.71 -1.99 -21.80
C THR A 307 -13.61 -2.96 -21.34
N GLY A 308 -13.57 -3.27 -20.04
CA GLY A 308 -12.58 -4.17 -19.46
C GLY A 308 -11.16 -3.61 -19.52
N GLY A 309 -10.97 -2.33 -19.27
CA GLY A 309 -9.68 -1.64 -19.23
C GLY A 309 -9.15 -1.16 -20.57
N ALA A 310 -9.86 -1.43 -21.67
CA ALA A 310 -9.41 -1.04 -23.01
C ALA A 310 -9.61 0.46 -23.31
N SER A 311 -10.55 1.10 -22.64
CA SER A 311 -10.77 2.55 -22.68
C SER A 311 -11.34 3.02 -21.35
N TRP A 312 -11.11 4.28 -21.02
CA TRP A 312 -11.48 4.89 -19.75
C TRP A 312 -12.40 6.09 -20.00
N GLY A 313 -13.14 6.49 -18.99
CA GLY A 313 -14.09 7.59 -19.03
C GLY A 313 -13.44 8.95 -18.79
N ALA A 314 -14.14 9.81 -18.07
CA ALA A 314 -13.63 11.08 -17.61
C ALA A 314 -13.28 11.03 -16.12
N ASP A 315 -12.20 11.70 -15.75
CA ASP A 315 -11.74 11.83 -14.37
C ASP A 315 -12.81 12.49 -13.50
N VAL A 316 -13.25 11.85 -12.42
CA VAL A 316 -14.20 12.38 -11.45
C VAL A 316 -13.52 12.64 -10.13
N GLY A 317 -13.62 13.87 -9.60
CA GLY A 317 -13.08 14.21 -8.28
C GLY A 317 -13.84 13.49 -7.17
N VAL A 318 -13.12 12.80 -6.31
CA VAL A 318 -13.64 12.07 -5.14
C VAL A 318 -13.63 12.95 -3.90
N ALA A 319 -12.48 13.53 -3.59
CA ALA A 319 -12.26 14.39 -2.43
C ALA A 319 -11.10 15.34 -2.70
N THR A 320 -11.25 16.59 -2.25
CA THR A 320 -10.12 17.53 -2.14
C THR A 320 -9.29 17.15 -0.92
N THR A 321 -7.97 17.15 -1.06
CA THR A 321 -7.02 16.86 0.01
C THR A 321 -6.26 18.12 0.44
N HIS A 322 -5.73 18.12 1.67
CA HIS A 322 -4.94 19.22 2.22
C HIS A 322 -3.48 18.83 2.38
N ALA A 323 -3.18 17.53 2.38
CA ALA A 323 -1.81 17.02 2.31
C ALA A 323 -1.46 16.64 0.87
N GLY A 324 -0.25 16.99 0.45
CA GLY A 324 0.37 16.46 -0.76
C GLY A 324 1.03 15.11 -0.51
N PHE A 325 1.40 14.43 -1.56
CA PHE A 325 2.34 13.32 -1.45
C PHE A 325 3.69 13.85 -0.95
N GLY A 326 4.34 13.12 -0.07
CA GLY A 326 5.56 13.58 0.59
C GLY A 326 5.33 14.31 1.92
N GLN A 327 4.08 14.37 2.42
CA GLN A 327 3.79 15.02 3.68
C GLN A 327 4.38 14.24 4.86
N ASP A 328 5.32 14.86 5.56
CA ASP A 328 5.87 14.32 6.81
C ASP A 328 4.95 14.66 7.98
N ILE A 329 4.60 13.64 8.76
CA ILE A 329 3.82 13.78 10.01
C ILE A 329 4.70 13.66 11.27
N GLY A 330 6.02 13.61 11.10
CA GLY A 330 6.98 13.35 12.17
C GLY A 330 6.99 11.89 12.65
N CYS A 331 8.08 11.45 13.24
CA CYS A 331 8.26 10.08 13.78
C CYS A 331 7.90 8.93 12.81
N VAL A 332 8.05 9.15 11.51
CA VAL A 332 7.85 8.13 10.45
C VAL A 332 9.06 7.97 9.56
N GLY A 333 10.23 8.39 10.05
CA GLY A 333 11.49 8.25 9.33
C GLY A 333 11.63 9.14 8.09
N GLY A 334 10.75 10.17 7.95
CA GLY A 334 10.70 11.03 6.77
C GLY A 334 9.90 10.44 5.60
N ARG A 335 9.23 9.30 5.79
CA ARG A 335 8.31 8.73 4.78
C ARG A 335 7.03 9.55 4.69
N SER A 336 6.54 9.66 3.47
CA SER A 336 5.26 10.30 3.21
C SER A 336 4.10 9.49 3.79
N GLN A 337 3.16 10.16 4.46
CA GLN A 337 1.94 9.53 4.96
C GLN A 337 0.66 10.13 4.38
N GLY A 338 0.75 11.08 3.52
CA GLY A 338 -0.45 11.72 2.98
C GLY A 338 -0.57 11.67 1.47
N PRO A 339 -1.78 11.71 0.99
CA PRO A 339 -2.92 10.94 1.41
C PRO A 339 -2.86 9.51 0.85
N ALA A 340 -2.42 8.55 1.67
CA ALA A 340 -2.61 7.15 1.33
C ALA A 340 -4.11 6.86 1.24
N HIS A 341 -4.57 6.28 0.14
CA HIS A 341 -5.98 5.98 -0.06
C HIS A 341 -6.20 4.51 -0.46
N ALA A 342 -7.39 4.00 -0.18
CA ALA A 342 -7.83 2.68 -0.59
C ALA A 342 -9.21 2.78 -1.22
N LEU A 343 -9.42 2.08 -2.35
CA LEU A 343 -10.69 1.97 -3.05
C LEU A 343 -11.22 0.55 -2.96
N LYS A 344 -12.51 0.38 -2.62
CA LYS A 344 -13.22 -0.89 -2.71
C LYS A 344 -14.61 -0.70 -3.31
N VAL A 345 -15.10 -1.74 -3.97
CA VAL A 345 -16.47 -1.83 -4.47
C VAL A 345 -17.25 -2.82 -3.60
N GLY A 346 -18.35 -2.36 -3.06
CA GLY A 346 -19.26 -3.18 -2.25
C GLY A 346 -20.18 -4.08 -3.08
N THR A 347 -20.91 -4.93 -2.38
CA THR A 347 -21.81 -5.91 -3.01
C THR A 347 -23.00 -5.28 -3.77
N THR A 348 -23.40 -4.07 -3.37
CA THR A 348 -24.43 -3.27 -4.07
C THR A 348 -23.86 -2.40 -5.17
N GLY A 349 -22.53 -2.37 -5.36
CA GLY A 349 -21.81 -1.48 -6.26
C GLY A 349 -21.53 -0.10 -5.68
N THR A 350 -21.73 0.06 -4.38
CA THR A 350 -21.26 1.24 -3.66
C THR A 350 -19.73 1.27 -3.69
N LEU A 351 -19.19 2.39 -4.11
CA LEU A 351 -17.74 2.65 -4.05
C LEU A 351 -17.41 3.28 -2.70
N TYR A 352 -16.35 2.82 -2.08
CA TYR A 352 -15.82 3.37 -0.83
C TYR A 352 -14.38 3.80 -1.05
N VAL A 353 -14.04 5.02 -0.61
CA VAL A 353 -12.66 5.50 -0.57
C VAL A 353 -12.35 5.93 0.86
N ALA A 354 -11.36 5.26 1.46
CA ALA A 354 -10.76 5.66 2.74
C ALA A 354 -9.40 6.30 2.48
N TYR A 355 -9.08 7.37 3.20
CA TYR A 355 -7.82 8.11 3.05
C TYR A 355 -7.49 8.87 4.34
N ALA A 356 -6.24 9.30 4.50
CA ALA A 356 -5.82 10.12 5.62
C ALA A 356 -5.52 11.55 5.14
N ASP A 357 -6.00 12.56 5.86
CA ASP A 357 -5.77 13.96 5.48
C ASP A 357 -5.78 14.87 6.73
N PRO A 358 -5.06 16.01 6.72
CA PRO A 358 -5.11 16.96 7.82
C PRO A 358 -6.52 17.53 8.04
N VAL A 359 -6.95 17.54 9.30
CA VAL A 359 -8.22 18.12 9.73
C VAL A 359 -7.97 19.27 10.69
N ALA A 360 -8.69 20.38 10.51
CA ALA A 360 -8.48 21.58 11.31
C ALA A 360 -8.52 21.31 12.82
N GLY A 361 -7.40 21.59 13.49
CA GLY A 361 -7.26 21.46 14.94
C GLY A 361 -7.08 20.02 15.44
N ARG A 362 -6.96 19.02 14.55
CA ARG A 362 -6.91 17.59 14.93
C ARG A 362 -5.63 16.87 14.49
N GLY A 363 -4.87 17.34 13.55
CA GLY A 363 -3.78 16.60 12.90
C GLY A 363 -4.29 15.84 11.69
N PHE A 364 -3.72 14.68 11.38
CA PHE A 364 -4.24 13.77 10.36
C PHE A 364 -5.38 12.92 10.95
N ASP A 365 -6.51 12.92 10.26
CA ASP A 365 -7.64 12.02 10.54
C ASP A 365 -7.80 11.01 9.40
N VAL A 366 -8.36 9.86 9.71
CA VAL A 366 -8.84 8.90 8.71
C VAL A 366 -10.24 9.27 8.27
N LEU A 367 -10.40 9.49 6.99
CA LEU A 367 -11.63 9.95 6.35
C LEU A 367 -12.18 8.85 5.44
N LEU A 368 -13.51 8.85 5.26
CA LEU A 368 -14.18 7.98 4.29
C LEU A 368 -15.23 8.76 3.52
N THR A 369 -15.27 8.53 2.22
CA THR A 369 -16.36 8.97 1.34
C THR A 369 -16.87 7.79 0.52
N LYS A 370 -18.10 7.89 0.01
CA LYS A 370 -18.72 6.82 -0.79
C LYS A 370 -19.56 7.37 -1.94
N SER A 371 -19.68 6.56 -2.98
CA SER A 371 -20.56 6.80 -4.13
C SER A 371 -21.53 5.63 -4.31
N THR A 372 -22.81 5.92 -4.53
CA THR A 372 -23.85 4.91 -4.79
C THR A 372 -24.35 4.93 -6.24
N ASP A 373 -23.75 5.74 -7.10
CA ASP A 373 -24.14 5.95 -8.49
C ASP A 373 -23.02 5.64 -9.50
N GLY A 374 -22.10 4.74 -9.11
CA GLY A 374 -21.03 4.30 -10.00
C GLY A 374 -19.93 5.35 -10.20
N GLY A 375 -19.63 6.12 -9.15
CA GLY A 375 -18.54 7.09 -9.10
C GLY A 375 -18.91 8.47 -9.66
N ALA A 376 -20.17 8.72 -10.06
CA ALA A 376 -20.55 10.00 -10.64
C ALA A 376 -20.62 11.11 -9.57
N HIS A 377 -21.11 10.79 -8.37
CA HIS A 377 -21.16 11.72 -7.23
C HIS A 377 -20.67 11.04 -5.97
N TRP A 378 -20.07 11.81 -5.08
CA TRP A 378 -19.49 11.35 -3.83
C TRP A 378 -20.10 12.07 -2.62
N SER A 379 -20.25 11.34 -1.53
CA SER A 379 -20.70 11.92 -0.27
C SER A 379 -19.65 12.88 0.28
N THR A 380 -20.10 13.83 1.12
CA THR A 380 -19.15 14.57 1.96
C THR A 380 -18.35 13.56 2.80
N PRO A 381 -17.00 13.66 2.85
CA PRO A 381 -16.20 12.79 3.70
C PRO A 381 -16.60 12.90 5.17
N VAL A 382 -16.50 11.79 5.90
CA VAL A 382 -16.69 11.75 7.35
C VAL A 382 -15.41 11.29 8.03
N SER A 383 -15.07 11.87 9.18
CA SER A 383 -13.97 11.41 10.01
C SER A 383 -14.37 10.11 10.71
N LEU A 384 -13.52 9.09 10.63
CA LEU A 384 -13.77 7.77 11.21
C LEU A 384 -13.17 7.61 12.61
N ASN A 385 -12.09 8.32 12.91
CA ASN A 385 -11.53 8.31 14.25
C ASN A 385 -12.40 9.14 15.20
N ASP A 386 -12.67 8.59 16.37
CA ASP A 386 -13.62 9.11 17.37
C ASP A 386 -12.92 9.82 18.54
N ASP A 387 -11.60 9.89 18.53
CA ASP A 387 -10.84 10.62 19.54
C ASP A 387 -10.99 12.15 19.38
N ALA A 388 -10.66 12.87 20.44
CA ALA A 388 -10.67 14.34 20.46
C ALA A 388 -9.25 14.93 20.51
N THR A 389 -8.23 14.10 20.32
CA THR A 389 -6.83 14.54 20.37
C THR A 389 -6.44 15.28 19.08
N ALA A 390 -5.26 15.87 19.06
CA ALA A 390 -4.66 16.38 17.85
C ALA A 390 -3.54 15.46 17.33
N ASN A 391 -3.58 14.20 17.74
CA ASN A 391 -2.63 13.19 17.35
C ASN A 391 -3.04 12.58 16.01
N ASP A 392 -2.06 12.10 15.26
CA ASP A 392 -2.27 11.69 13.88
C ASP A 392 -2.80 10.25 13.76
N GLN A 393 -3.71 10.05 12.79
CA GLN A 393 -4.14 8.75 12.30
C GLN A 393 -3.80 8.64 10.81
N PHE A 394 -3.21 7.53 10.38
CA PHE A 394 -2.66 7.40 9.02
C PHE A 394 -2.67 5.96 8.49
N GLN A 395 -2.38 5.80 7.20
CA GLN A 395 -2.35 4.54 6.44
C GLN A 395 -3.61 3.69 6.65
N PRO A 396 -4.80 4.18 6.26
CA PRO A 396 -6.01 3.38 6.37
C PRO A 396 -5.98 2.18 5.43
N THR A 397 -6.44 1.04 5.91
CA THR A 397 -6.85 -0.10 5.07
C THR A 397 -8.36 -0.17 4.98
N LEU A 398 -8.87 -0.78 3.93
CA LEU A 398 -10.31 -0.86 3.67
C LEU A 398 -10.69 -2.27 3.25
N SER A 399 -11.58 -2.90 4.01
CA SER A 399 -12.21 -4.17 3.68
C SER A 399 -13.72 -4.01 3.59
N VAL A 400 -14.31 -4.60 2.56
CA VAL A 400 -15.77 -4.57 2.34
C VAL A 400 -16.27 -5.99 2.10
N GLN A 401 -17.32 -6.37 2.82
CA GLN A 401 -17.94 -7.70 2.78
C GLN A 401 -19.45 -7.58 2.76
N PRO A 402 -20.18 -8.60 2.27
CA PRO A 402 -21.64 -8.67 2.45
C PRO A 402 -22.01 -8.64 3.93
N ASN A 403 -23.01 -7.84 4.32
CA ASN A 403 -23.53 -7.81 5.71
C ASN A 403 -24.63 -8.84 5.99
N GLY A 404 -24.95 -9.70 5.01
CA GLY A 404 -26.04 -10.69 5.11
C GLY A 404 -27.46 -10.11 4.98
N SER A 405 -27.61 -8.79 4.90
CA SER A 405 -28.91 -8.09 4.80
C SER A 405 -29.06 -7.31 3.48
N GLY A 406 -28.23 -7.61 2.49
CA GLY A 406 -28.24 -6.98 1.16
C GLY A 406 -27.43 -5.69 1.06
N GLY A 407 -26.64 -5.37 2.06
CA GLY A 407 -25.68 -4.26 2.08
C GLY A 407 -24.27 -4.73 2.40
N ASP A 408 -23.44 -3.82 2.86
CA ASP A 408 -22.02 -4.04 3.12
C ASP A 408 -21.66 -3.88 4.59
N THR A 409 -20.80 -4.76 5.09
CA THR A 409 -19.96 -4.51 6.26
C THR A 409 -18.66 -3.89 5.77
N VAL A 410 -18.35 -2.70 6.26
CA VAL A 410 -17.16 -1.94 5.91
C VAL A 410 -16.26 -1.84 7.14
N THR A 411 -15.03 -2.36 7.04
CA THR A 411 -14.05 -2.30 8.13
C THR A 411 -12.87 -1.47 7.68
N VAL A 412 -12.47 -0.51 8.51
CA VAL A 412 -11.29 0.33 8.30
C VAL A 412 -10.35 0.14 9.47
N THR A 413 -9.08 -0.12 9.18
CA THR A 413 -8.00 -0.17 10.18
C THR A 413 -6.93 0.84 9.81
N TYR A 414 -6.23 1.37 10.80
CA TYR A 414 -5.25 2.44 10.60
C TYR A 414 -4.29 2.52 11.78
N TYR A 415 -3.14 3.13 11.59
CA TYR A 415 -2.28 3.54 12.70
C TYR A 415 -2.88 4.74 13.41
N ASP A 416 -2.79 4.73 14.74
CA ASP A 416 -3.38 5.74 15.60
C ASP A 416 -2.45 6.09 16.76
N ARG A 417 -2.16 7.35 16.89
CA ARG A 417 -1.25 7.90 17.90
C ARG A 417 -1.96 8.49 19.12
N ARG A 418 -3.30 8.36 19.22
CA ARG A 418 -4.10 8.96 20.31
C ARG A 418 -3.60 8.64 21.71
N ASP A 419 -2.99 7.46 21.89
CA ASP A 419 -2.47 6.98 23.18
C ASP A 419 -1.06 7.48 23.51
N ASP A 420 -0.40 8.20 22.62
CA ASP A 420 0.92 8.77 22.84
C ASP A 420 0.88 10.30 22.92
N PRO A 421 1.13 10.90 24.09
CA PRO A 421 1.10 12.37 24.24
C PRO A 421 2.13 13.11 23.38
N ASN A 422 3.14 12.41 22.86
CA ASN A 422 4.17 13.00 21.99
C ASN A 422 3.82 12.89 20.51
N ASN A 423 2.70 12.27 20.16
CA ASN A 423 2.27 12.05 18.77
C ASN A 423 3.33 11.32 17.91
N CYS A 424 3.93 10.29 18.46
CA CYS A 424 5.05 9.55 17.84
C CYS A 424 4.77 8.04 17.73
N LEU A 425 4.39 7.40 18.84
CA LEU A 425 4.12 5.97 18.90
C LEU A 425 2.70 5.66 18.45
N ALA A 426 2.51 4.60 17.68
CA ALA A 426 1.22 4.21 17.12
C ALA A 426 0.77 2.82 17.52
N TYR A 427 -0.52 2.67 17.84
CA TYR A 427 -1.23 1.40 17.80
C TYR A 427 -1.98 1.24 16.47
N VAL A 428 -2.41 0.03 16.14
CA VAL A 428 -3.42 -0.18 15.09
C VAL A 428 -4.80 -0.17 15.74
N TYR A 429 -5.68 0.67 15.21
CA TYR A 429 -7.09 0.77 15.58
C TYR A 429 -7.98 0.30 14.45
N ALA A 430 -9.21 -0.04 14.76
CA ALA A 430 -10.25 -0.43 13.82
C ALA A 430 -11.58 0.22 14.16
N THR A 431 -12.36 0.48 13.10
CA THR A 431 -13.79 0.79 13.18
C THR A 431 -14.54 0.05 12.09
N GLN A 432 -15.82 -0.20 12.31
CA GLN A 432 -16.66 -0.99 11.41
C GLN A 432 -18.04 -0.38 11.27
N SER A 433 -18.55 -0.43 10.05
CA SER A 433 -19.95 -0.19 9.72
C SER A 433 -20.59 -1.49 9.25
N THR A 434 -21.77 -1.81 9.77
CA THR A 434 -22.58 -2.96 9.31
C THR A 434 -23.78 -2.54 8.46
N ASP A 435 -23.87 -1.25 8.11
CA ASP A 435 -24.97 -0.63 7.37
C ASP A 435 -24.49 0.19 6.16
N SER A 436 -23.47 -0.32 5.47
CA SER A 436 -22.90 0.30 4.26
C SER A 436 -22.35 1.72 4.49
N GLY A 437 -21.72 1.92 5.65
CA GLY A 437 -21.07 3.19 6.01
C GLY A 437 -22.06 4.29 6.40
N ALA A 438 -23.25 3.94 6.91
CA ALA A 438 -24.19 4.92 7.44
C ALA A 438 -23.91 5.24 8.92
N THR A 439 -23.55 4.22 9.71
CA THR A 439 -23.12 4.36 11.10
C THR A 439 -21.85 3.54 11.36
N TRP A 440 -21.11 3.86 12.42
CA TRP A 440 -19.80 3.27 12.71
C TRP A 440 -19.72 2.85 14.19
N SER A 441 -19.00 1.77 14.45
CA SER A 441 -18.65 1.36 15.80
C SER A 441 -17.73 2.39 16.46
N ALA A 442 -17.65 2.37 17.79
CA ALA A 442 -16.53 2.98 18.49
C ALA A 442 -15.20 2.41 17.93
N ASN A 443 -14.16 3.23 17.94
CA ASN A 443 -12.84 2.77 17.55
C ASN A 443 -12.26 1.86 18.63
N VAL A 444 -11.68 0.74 18.20
CA VAL A 444 -11.12 -0.27 19.10
C VAL A 444 -9.67 -0.50 18.77
N ARG A 445 -8.82 -0.34 19.79
CA ARG A 445 -7.40 -0.69 19.69
C ARG A 445 -7.25 -2.19 19.47
N GLN A 446 -6.52 -2.57 18.42
CA GLN A 446 -6.37 -3.95 18.01
C GLN A 446 -5.00 -4.53 18.40
N THR A 447 -3.94 -3.74 18.41
CA THR A 447 -2.61 -4.23 18.77
C THR A 447 -2.30 -4.11 20.25
N SER A 448 -1.52 -5.06 20.78
CA SER A 448 -1.15 -5.13 22.19
C SER A 448 0.01 -4.20 22.56
N ALA A 449 0.82 -3.80 21.57
CA ALA A 449 1.96 -2.92 21.74
C ALA A 449 1.97 -1.80 20.70
N GLN A 450 2.68 -0.72 21.01
CA GLN A 450 2.91 0.41 20.10
C GLN A 450 4.10 0.12 19.18
N SER A 451 3.99 0.57 17.95
CA SER A 451 5.10 0.67 17.01
C SER A 451 5.79 2.01 17.11
N ASN A 452 7.11 2.00 17.04
CA ASN A 452 7.94 3.19 16.95
C ASN A 452 8.61 3.24 15.58
N PHE A 453 8.24 4.20 14.75
CA PHE A 453 8.82 4.36 13.41
C PHE A 453 9.92 5.43 13.38
N ASP A 454 10.20 6.09 14.50
CA ASP A 454 11.19 7.15 14.58
C ASP A 454 12.61 6.62 14.32
N GLY A 455 13.38 7.41 13.58
CA GLY A 455 14.76 7.07 13.24
C GLY A 455 14.96 6.01 12.14
N ASN A 456 13.89 5.40 11.64
CA ASN A 456 13.99 4.52 10.47
C ASN A 456 13.57 5.24 9.19
N PRO A 457 14.46 5.38 8.19
CA PRO A 457 14.17 6.12 6.96
C PRO A 457 13.06 5.49 6.10
N ASN A 458 12.70 4.24 6.33
CA ASN A 458 11.59 3.58 5.63
C ASN A 458 10.27 3.68 6.41
N GLY A 459 10.29 4.08 7.69
CA GLY A 459 9.09 4.20 8.52
C GLY A 459 8.19 2.96 8.42
N PRO A 460 6.86 3.14 8.43
CA PRO A 460 5.91 2.04 8.23
C PRO A 460 5.72 1.62 6.75
N GLY A 461 6.48 2.19 5.81
CA GLY A 461 6.20 2.14 4.38
C GLY A 461 5.11 3.13 3.97
N ASP A 462 4.63 3.04 2.73
CA ASP A 462 3.66 3.99 2.17
C ASP A 462 2.21 3.49 2.30
N TYR A 463 1.99 2.19 2.48
CA TYR A 463 0.66 1.59 2.55
C TYR A 463 0.64 0.29 3.35
N SER A 464 -0.55 -0.04 3.83
CA SER A 464 -0.91 -1.30 4.46
C SER A 464 -2.07 -1.94 3.73
N SER A 465 -2.37 -3.20 4.02
CA SER A 465 -3.47 -3.93 3.38
C SER A 465 -4.37 -4.61 4.38
N SER A 466 -5.57 -4.99 3.96
CA SER A 466 -6.45 -5.85 4.75
C SER A 466 -7.28 -6.76 3.84
N THR A 467 -7.64 -7.93 4.37
CA THR A 467 -8.51 -8.88 3.67
C THR A 467 -9.45 -9.58 4.65
N PRO A 468 -10.69 -9.88 4.25
CA PRO A 468 -11.59 -10.69 5.05
C PRO A 468 -11.17 -12.17 5.00
N TYR A 469 -11.25 -12.86 6.14
CA TYR A 469 -10.98 -14.29 6.21
C TYR A 469 -11.63 -14.91 7.45
N GLY A 470 -12.30 -16.06 7.33
CA GLY A 470 -12.84 -16.81 8.48
C GLY A 470 -13.82 -16.02 9.38
N GLY A 471 -14.57 -15.07 8.82
CA GLY A 471 -15.50 -14.22 9.56
C GLY A 471 -14.86 -13.05 10.31
N ALA A 472 -13.58 -12.79 10.10
CA ALA A 472 -12.85 -11.64 10.61
C ALA A 472 -12.20 -10.85 9.46
N VAL A 473 -11.70 -9.66 9.74
CA VAL A 473 -10.83 -8.90 8.84
C VAL A 473 -9.40 -8.96 9.37
N TYR A 474 -8.45 -9.25 8.50
CA TYR A 474 -7.04 -9.31 8.80
C TYR A 474 -6.32 -8.14 8.12
N PRO A 475 -6.01 -7.06 8.84
CA PRO A 475 -5.03 -6.07 8.40
C PRO A 475 -3.63 -6.66 8.49
N PHE A 476 -2.77 -6.27 7.54
CA PHE A 476 -1.34 -6.53 7.52
C PHE A 476 -0.61 -5.20 7.52
N PHE A 477 0.30 -5.03 8.44
CA PHE A 477 0.96 -3.77 8.69
C PHE A 477 2.41 -3.98 9.13
N ALA A 478 3.26 -2.99 8.89
CA ALA A 478 4.61 -2.96 9.45
C ALA A 478 4.54 -2.62 10.94
N ASP A 479 5.33 -3.30 11.75
CA ASP A 479 5.39 -3.06 13.19
C ASP A 479 6.86 -3.09 13.66
N HIS A 480 7.23 -2.14 14.47
CA HIS A 480 8.56 -2.01 15.05
C HIS A 480 8.48 -2.02 16.59
N ARG A 481 7.71 -2.95 17.15
CA ARG A 481 7.68 -3.22 18.59
C ARG A 481 8.86 -4.06 19.07
N SER A 482 9.49 -4.77 18.15
CA SER A 482 10.75 -5.50 18.31
C SER A 482 11.93 -4.67 17.79
N ALA A 483 13.12 -5.22 17.74
CA ALA A 483 14.30 -4.51 17.21
C ALA A 483 14.26 -4.32 15.68
N ASP A 484 13.39 -5.06 14.98
CA ASP A 484 13.27 -5.10 13.54
C ASP A 484 11.87 -4.70 13.08
N PHE A 485 11.73 -4.32 11.81
CA PHE A 485 10.45 -4.07 11.18
C PHE A 485 9.90 -5.36 10.61
N ASP A 486 8.85 -5.86 11.23
CA ASP A 486 8.17 -7.09 10.85
C ASP A 486 6.77 -6.81 10.29
N VAL A 487 6.25 -7.75 9.49
CA VAL A 487 4.83 -7.76 9.14
C VAL A 487 4.06 -8.44 10.26
N TRP A 488 3.11 -7.69 10.78
CA TRP A 488 2.16 -8.17 11.78
C TRP A 488 0.75 -8.18 11.22
N SER A 489 -0.09 -8.98 11.84
CA SER A 489 -1.52 -9.03 11.56
C SER A 489 -2.32 -9.22 12.83
N VAL A 490 -3.59 -8.84 12.77
CA VAL A 490 -4.56 -9.01 13.86
C VAL A 490 -5.89 -9.44 13.27
N ASN A 491 -6.66 -10.24 14.00
CA ASN A 491 -8.00 -10.65 13.57
C ASN A 491 -9.07 -9.73 14.16
N VAL A 492 -9.50 -8.75 13.40
CA VAL A 492 -10.60 -7.84 13.75
C VAL A 492 -11.94 -8.56 13.60
N LYS A 493 -12.73 -8.65 14.69
CA LYS A 493 -13.99 -9.42 14.76
C LYS A 493 -15.18 -8.54 15.10
#